data_2515608d52cdf90dc8c6b1dd05978291
#
_entry.id   2515608d52cdf90dc8c6b1dd05978291
#
_cell.length_a   1.000
_cell.length_b   1.000
_cell.length_c   1.000
_cell.angle_alpha   90.00
_cell.angle_beta   90.00
_cell.angle_gamma   90.00
#
_symmetry.space_group_name_H-M   'P 1'
#
loop_
_entity.id
_entity.type
_entity.pdbx_description
1 polymer ?
#
loop_
_entity_poly.entity_id
_entity_poly.type
_entity_poly.pdbx_seq_one_letter_code
_entity_poly.pdbx_strand_id
1 'polypeptide(L)'
;MSLKDAPKLELHLHLEGAAPPAFIRGLAKQKHADIAGIFSESGGYAYRDFWHFLKVYEAATSVLRTPEDYHRLTLAVLEESAANGVIYSETFLSPDFCGGRDPVAWRDFLAAIEDAAAEAERSMGITLRAIVTPIRHFGPDKAKQVALCAAETAGRFVTGFGIAGDEKICEPGDFLWAFDCAREAGLGITAHAGEWRGPDHIRAT
;
A
#
# COMPACT_ATOMS: atom_id res chain seq x y z
N MET A 1 9.74 26.12 -16.45
CA MET A 1 9.54 25.05 -15.44
C MET A 1 9.11 23.81 -16.19
N SER A 2 9.84 22.70 -16.10
CA SER A 2 9.43 21.47 -16.74
C SER A 2 8.25 20.86 -15.96
N LEU A 3 7.43 20.01 -16.62
CA LEU A 3 6.37 19.27 -15.92
C LEU A 3 6.92 18.36 -14.81
N LYS A 4 8.18 17.94 -14.93
CA LYS A 4 8.86 17.14 -13.91
C LYS A 4 9.07 17.94 -12.60
N ASP A 5 9.37 19.24 -12.71
CA ASP A 5 9.69 20.10 -11.56
C ASP A 5 8.44 20.78 -10.97
N ALA A 6 7.29 20.68 -11.63
CA ALA A 6 6.04 21.24 -11.10
C ALA A 6 5.61 20.46 -9.84
N PRO A 7 5.18 21.15 -8.74
CA PRO A 7 4.66 20.48 -7.57
C PRO A 7 3.45 19.60 -7.88
N LYS A 8 3.44 18.36 -7.36
CA LYS A 8 2.39 17.37 -7.59
C LYS A 8 1.91 16.75 -6.28
N LEU A 9 0.67 16.27 -6.31
CA LEU A 9 0.10 15.42 -5.27
C LEU A 9 -0.09 14.02 -5.84
N GLU A 10 0.31 13.01 -5.09
CA GLU A 10 0.09 11.58 -5.39
C GLU A 10 -0.91 11.04 -4.38
N LEU A 11 -2.17 10.85 -4.78
CA LEU A 11 -3.26 10.48 -3.87
C LEU A 11 -3.64 8.99 -3.96
N HIS A 12 -3.00 8.23 -4.84
CA HIS A 12 -3.31 6.82 -5.04
C HIS A 12 -2.03 6.02 -5.32
N LEU A 13 -1.35 5.63 -4.26
CA LEU A 13 -0.10 4.88 -4.32
C LEU A 13 -0.17 3.67 -3.40
N HIS A 14 0.06 2.47 -3.93
CA HIS A 14 0.29 1.28 -3.10
C HIS A 14 1.78 1.18 -2.80
N LEU A 15 2.18 1.21 -1.53
CA LEU A 15 3.58 1.31 -1.16
C LEU A 15 4.43 0.19 -1.77
N GLU A 16 3.97 -1.06 -1.64
CA GLU A 16 4.66 -2.21 -2.18
C GLU A 16 4.63 -2.24 -3.72
N GLY A 17 3.52 -1.78 -4.30
CA GLY A 17 3.33 -1.70 -5.77
C GLY A 17 4.23 -0.67 -6.43
N ALA A 18 4.62 0.37 -5.69
CA ALA A 18 5.54 1.42 -6.13
C ALA A 18 7.02 1.06 -5.92
N ALA A 19 7.31 -0.11 -5.34
CA ALA A 19 8.68 -0.52 -5.07
C ALA A 19 9.55 -0.51 -6.34
N PRO A 20 10.65 0.23 -6.36
CA PRO A 20 11.54 0.21 -7.52
C PRO A 20 12.05 -1.22 -7.82
N PRO A 21 12.02 -1.69 -9.07
CA PRO A 21 12.46 -3.05 -9.41
C PRO A 21 13.88 -3.38 -8.94
N ALA A 22 14.77 -2.40 -8.97
CA ALA A 22 16.16 -2.56 -8.50
C ALA A 22 16.22 -2.80 -6.98
N PHE A 23 15.36 -2.13 -6.21
CA PHE A 23 15.24 -2.31 -4.76
C PHE A 23 14.80 -3.75 -4.43
N ILE A 24 13.72 -4.22 -5.05
CA ILE A 24 13.20 -5.58 -4.82
C ILE A 24 14.20 -6.65 -5.23
N ARG A 25 14.91 -6.48 -6.36
CA ARG A 25 16.00 -7.41 -6.75
C ARG A 25 17.13 -7.44 -5.73
N GLY A 26 17.55 -6.26 -5.26
CA GLY A 26 18.58 -6.14 -4.23
C GLY A 26 18.21 -6.86 -2.95
N LEU A 27 16.98 -6.66 -2.49
CA LEU A 27 16.46 -7.30 -1.28
C LEU A 27 16.30 -8.81 -1.45
N ALA A 28 15.79 -9.27 -2.60
CA ALA A 28 15.68 -10.69 -2.92
C ALA A 28 17.04 -11.39 -2.91
N LYS A 29 18.07 -10.77 -3.48
CA LYS A 29 19.44 -11.28 -3.44
C LYS A 29 19.96 -11.39 -2.01
N GLN A 30 19.74 -10.38 -1.17
CA GLN A 30 20.15 -10.39 0.24
C GLN A 30 19.46 -11.52 1.03
N LYS A 31 18.21 -11.83 0.69
CA LYS A 31 17.37 -12.82 1.39
C LYS A 31 17.36 -14.20 0.73
N HIS A 32 18.13 -14.39 -0.33
CA HIS A 32 18.17 -15.63 -1.11
C HIS A 32 16.78 -16.08 -1.59
N ALA A 33 15.91 -15.12 -1.97
CA ALA A 33 14.58 -15.37 -2.49
C ALA A 33 14.59 -15.44 -4.01
N ASP A 34 13.91 -16.45 -4.58
CA ASP A 34 13.73 -16.56 -6.02
C ASP A 34 12.47 -15.81 -6.46
N ILE A 35 12.67 -14.69 -7.14
CA ILE A 35 11.62 -13.85 -7.73
C ILE A 35 11.94 -13.52 -9.21
N ALA A 36 12.80 -14.31 -9.86
CA ALA A 36 13.29 -14.00 -11.21
C ALA A 36 12.17 -13.84 -12.24
N GLY A 37 11.08 -14.64 -12.11
CA GLY A 37 9.96 -14.67 -13.03
C GLY A 37 9.05 -13.45 -13.05
N ILE A 38 9.25 -12.47 -12.14
CA ILE A 38 8.38 -11.27 -12.08
C ILE A 38 8.91 -10.07 -12.88
N PHE A 39 10.09 -10.19 -13.48
CA PHE A 39 10.70 -9.09 -14.22
C PHE A 39 10.76 -9.36 -15.73
N SER A 40 10.60 -8.27 -16.49
CA SER A 40 10.81 -8.28 -17.93
C SER A 40 12.31 -8.23 -18.30
N GLU A 41 12.63 -8.48 -19.55
CA GLU A 41 13.98 -8.33 -20.09
C GLU A 41 14.51 -6.89 -19.96
N SER A 42 13.61 -5.88 -20.04
CA SER A 42 13.96 -4.47 -19.85
C SER A 42 14.22 -4.08 -18.40
N GLY A 43 13.95 -5.00 -17.46
CA GLY A 43 14.23 -4.80 -16.05
C GLY A 43 13.08 -4.27 -15.21
N GLY A 44 11.94 -3.90 -15.79
CA GLY A 44 10.70 -3.55 -15.06
C GLY A 44 9.94 -4.79 -14.63
N TYR A 45 8.85 -4.59 -13.88
CA TYR A 45 7.91 -5.67 -13.62
C TYR A 45 7.20 -6.11 -14.90
N ALA A 46 6.91 -7.41 -14.99
CA ALA A 46 6.21 -7.99 -16.14
C ALA A 46 4.92 -8.66 -15.72
N TYR A 47 3.80 -8.17 -16.20
CA TYR A 47 2.49 -8.79 -16.02
C TYR A 47 1.71 -8.79 -17.33
N ARG A 48 0.90 -9.84 -17.52
CA ARG A 48 0.16 -10.10 -18.78
C ARG A 48 -1.31 -9.73 -18.65
N ASP A 49 -1.85 -9.90 -17.44
CA ASP A 49 -3.24 -9.67 -17.08
C ASP A 49 -3.32 -9.36 -15.58
N PHE A 50 -4.51 -9.02 -15.09
CA PHE A 50 -4.73 -8.66 -13.70
C PHE A 50 -4.35 -9.77 -12.70
N TRP A 51 -4.66 -11.02 -13.01
CA TRP A 51 -4.30 -12.14 -12.15
C TRP A 51 -2.78 -12.36 -12.07
N HIS A 52 -2.11 -12.18 -13.20
CA HIS A 52 -0.66 -12.23 -13.22
C HIS A 52 -0.06 -11.03 -12.48
N PHE A 53 -0.67 -9.84 -12.58
CA PHE A 53 -0.29 -8.68 -11.79
C PHE A 53 -0.36 -8.97 -10.28
N LEU A 54 -1.45 -9.56 -9.78
CA LEU A 54 -1.56 -9.93 -8.36
C LEU A 54 -0.46 -10.91 -7.93
N LYS A 55 -0.13 -11.91 -8.76
CA LYS A 55 0.96 -12.86 -8.48
C LYS A 55 2.33 -12.18 -8.46
N VAL A 56 2.58 -11.26 -9.37
CA VAL A 56 3.82 -10.45 -9.40
C VAL A 56 3.91 -9.58 -8.16
N TYR A 57 2.80 -8.95 -7.76
CA TYR A 57 2.70 -8.15 -6.54
C TYR A 57 3.00 -8.99 -5.29
N GLU A 58 2.35 -10.15 -5.12
CA GLU A 58 2.60 -11.06 -4.00
C GLU A 58 4.04 -11.56 -3.98
N ALA A 59 4.62 -11.90 -5.13
CA ALA A 59 6.01 -12.33 -5.21
C ALA A 59 6.98 -11.20 -4.84
N ALA A 60 6.72 -9.97 -5.29
CA ALA A 60 7.52 -8.80 -4.92
C ALA A 60 7.42 -8.51 -3.41
N THR A 61 6.20 -8.57 -2.84
CA THR A 61 6.00 -8.34 -1.39
C THR A 61 6.60 -9.44 -0.51
N SER A 62 6.76 -10.65 -1.02
CA SER A 62 7.29 -11.79 -0.25
C SER A 62 8.70 -11.58 0.31
N VAL A 63 9.47 -10.63 -0.26
CA VAL A 63 10.81 -10.28 0.22
C VAL A 63 10.80 -9.19 1.29
N LEU A 64 9.69 -8.48 1.47
CA LEU A 64 9.47 -7.45 2.48
C LEU A 64 9.02 -8.11 3.79
N ARG A 65 9.94 -8.44 4.67
CA ARG A 65 9.65 -9.32 5.83
C ARG A 65 9.79 -8.65 7.19
N THR A 66 10.41 -7.48 7.23
CA THR A 66 10.75 -6.81 8.50
C THR A 66 10.38 -5.33 8.45
N PRO A 67 10.18 -4.69 9.62
CA PRO A 67 10.03 -3.24 9.69
C PRO A 67 11.14 -2.47 8.97
N GLU A 68 12.39 -2.93 9.08
CA GLU A 68 13.54 -2.33 8.37
C GLU A 68 13.40 -2.40 6.85
N ASP A 69 12.84 -3.50 6.30
CA ASP A 69 12.57 -3.59 4.86
C ASP A 69 11.58 -2.52 4.41
N TYR A 70 10.53 -2.27 5.22
CA TYR A 70 9.51 -1.27 4.94
C TYR A 70 10.02 0.16 5.13
N HIS A 71 10.89 0.40 6.10
CA HIS A 71 11.59 1.69 6.23
C HIS A 71 12.36 2.01 4.95
N ARG A 72 13.21 1.08 4.51
CA ARG A 72 14.01 1.23 3.28
C ARG A 72 13.16 1.34 2.03
N LEU A 73 12.06 0.58 1.94
CA LEU A 73 11.11 0.67 0.83
C LEU A 73 10.48 2.07 0.77
N THR A 74 10.00 2.56 1.92
CA THR A 74 9.37 3.88 2.02
C THR A 74 10.31 4.99 1.54
N LEU A 75 11.55 4.98 1.98
CA LEU A 75 12.56 5.94 1.50
C LEU A 75 12.79 5.84 -0.01
N ALA A 76 12.95 4.62 -0.55
CA ALA A 76 13.19 4.43 -1.97
C ALA A 76 12.00 4.90 -2.85
N VAL A 77 10.77 4.67 -2.41
CA VAL A 77 9.56 5.14 -3.10
C VAL A 77 9.45 6.66 -3.03
N LEU A 78 9.66 7.25 -1.86
CA LEU A 78 9.54 8.70 -1.68
C LEU A 78 10.66 9.47 -2.38
N GLU A 79 11.87 8.91 -2.48
CA GLU A 79 12.97 9.47 -3.26
C GLU A 79 12.60 9.56 -4.75
N GLU A 80 12.02 8.51 -5.32
CA GLU A 80 11.57 8.50 -6.71
C GLU A 80 10.40 9.48 -6.93
N SER A 81 9.44 9.53 -5.99
CA SER A 81 8.31 10.47 -6.04
C SER A 81 8.78 11.94 -5.97
N ALA A 82 9.66 12.26 -5.02
CA ALA A 82 10.23 13.61 -4.86
C ALA A 82 11.04 14.03 -6.08
N ALA A 83 11.85 13.11 -6.66
CA ALA A 83 12.61 13.36 -7.88
C ALA A 83 11.71 13.67 -9.11
N ASN A 84 10.43 13.36 -9.03
CA ASN A 84 9.40 13.69 -10.02
C ASN A 84 8.52 14.88 -9.61
N GLY A 85 8.86 15.60 -8.54
CA GLY A 85 8.17 16.81 -8.09
C GLY A 85 6.95 16.55 -7.21
N VAL A 86 6.77 15.33 -6.66
CA VAL A 86 5.72 15.06 -5.69
C VAL A 86 6.12 15.68 -4.35
N ILE A 87 5.22 16.48 -3.78
CA ILE A 87 5.41 17.16 -2.48
C ILE A 87 4.50 16.60 -1.39
N TYR A 88 3.48 15.84 -1.77
CA TYR A 88 2.54 15.18 -0.86
C TYR A 88 2.07 13.88 -1.48
N SER A 89 2.07 12.81 -0.69
CA SER A 89 1.58 11.49 -1.12
C SER A 89 0.67 10.86 -0.08
N GLU A 90 -0.37 10.15 -0.55
CA GLU A 90 -1.19 9.24 0.24
C GLU A 90 -0.92 7.81 -0.24
N THR A 91 -0.47 6.94 0.68
CA THR A 91 -0.15 5.57 0.32
C THR A 91 -1.07 4.57 0.99
N PHE A 92 -1.50 3.58 0.21
CA PHE A 92 -2.21 2.41 0.71
C PHE A 92 -1.21 1.45 1.38
N LEU A 93 -1.51 1.08 2.63
CA LEU A 93 -0.75 0.12 3.42
C LEU A 93 -1.67 -1.04 3.83
N SER A 94 -1.24 -2.27 3.62
CA SER A 94 -2.03 -3.42 4.03
C SER A 94 -1.36 -4.19 5.17
N PRO A 95 -1.96 -4.24 6.37
CA PRO A 95 -1.55 -5.15 7.44
C PRO A 95 -1.51 -6.63 7.04
N ASP A 96 -2.16 -6.98 5.92
CA ASP A 96 -2.05 -8.32 5.33
C ASP A 96 -0.61 -8.66 4.89
N PHE A 97 0.13 -7.66 4.42
CA PHE A 97 1.52 -7.80 3.95
C PHE A 97 2.54 -7.36 4.98
N CYS A 98 2.18 -6.45 5.88
CA CYS A 98 3.06 -5.95 6.93
C CYS A 98 2.46 -6.20 8.33
N GLY A 99 2.98 -7.20 9.03
CA GLY A 99 2.54 -7.57 10.37
C GLY A 99 1.49 -8.68 10.44
N GLY A 100 0.99 -9.22 9.30
CA GLY A 100 0.07 -10.35 9.27
C GLY A 100 -1.27 -10.10 9.97
N ARG A 101 -1.72 -8.85 10.09
CA ARG A 101 -2.92 -8.40 10.80
C ARG A 101 -2.83 -8.52 12.33
N ASP A 102 -1.66 -8.82 12.87
CA ASP A 102 -1.41 -8.74 14.30
C ASP A 102 -1.17 -7.27 14.71
N PRO A 103 -1.96 -6.71 15.67
CA PRO A 103 -1.84 -5.29 16.00
C PRO A 103 -0.49 -4.88 16.59
N VAL A 104 0.22 -5.80 17.24
CA VAL A 104 1.55 -5.52 17.81
C VAL A 104 2.57 -5.45 16.69
N ALA A 105 2.62 -6.48 15.84
CA ALA A 105 3.51 -6.49 14.69
C ALA A 105 3.20 -5.33 13.73
N TRP A 106 1.92 -5.03 13.49
CA TRP A 106 1.50 -3.89 12.67
C TRP A 106 2.10 -2.57 13.17
N ARG A 107 2.06 -2.32 14.49
CA ARG A 107 2.64 -1.07 15.07
C ARG A 107 4.14 -0.96 14.81
N ASP A 108 4.89 -2.08 14.85
CA ASP A 108 6.32 -2.08 14.57
C ASP A 108 6.60 -1.72 13.11
N PHE A 109 5.84 -2.29 12.17
CA PHE A 109 5.94 -1.95 10.75
C PHE A 109 5.53 -0.49 10.49
N LEU A 110 4.42 -0.05 11.06
CA LEU A 110 3.92 1.31 10.90
C LEU A 110 4.93 2.34 11.45
N ALA A 111 5.51 2.09 12.62
CA ALA A 111 6.51 2.96 13.20
C ALA A 111 7.74 3.13 12.30
N ALA A 112 8.19 2.04 11.65
CA ALA A 112 9.29 2.10 10.71
C ALA A 112 8.95 2.90 9.44
N ILE A 113 7.71 2.75 8.93
CA ILE A 113 7.22 3.53 7.78
C ILE A 113 7.07 5.01 8.15
N GLU A 114 6.54 5.32 9.33
CA GLU A 114 6.36 6.69 9.83
C GLU A 114 7.71 7.39 10.06
N ASP A 115 8.71 6.67 10.59
CA ASP A 115 10.07 7.19 10.74
C ASP A 115 10.72 7.52 9.40
N ALA A 116 10.61 6.62 8.42
CA ALA A 116 11.06 6.87 7.04
C ALA A 116 10.33 8.07 6.40
N ALA A 117 9.02 8.20 6.62
CA ALA A 117 8.25 9.34 6.13
C ALA A 117 8.72 10.66 6.75
N ALA A 118 9.01 10.66 8.05
CA ALA A 118 9.56 11.84 8.74
C ALA A 118 10.98 12.19 8.24
N GLU A 119 11.81 11.20 7.92
CA GLU A 119 13.11 11.41 7.29
C GLU A 119 12.98 12.03 5.90
N ALA A 120 12.08 11.50 5.06
CA ALA A 120 11.81 12.01 3.72
C ALA A 120 11.25 13.45 3.75
N GLU A 121 10.36 13.76 4.69
CA GLU A 121 9.86 15.14 4.87
C GLU A 121 10.98 16.12 5.19
N ARG A 122 11.93 15.75 6.06
CA ARG A 122 13.09 16.61 6.40
C ARG A 122 14.11 16.73 5.26
N SER A 123 14.40 15.65 4.55
CA SER A 123 15.49 15.58 3.57
C SER A 123 15.07 15.89 2.12
N MET A 124 13.83 15.59 1.76
CA MET A 124 13.32 15.68 0.38
C MET A 124 12.13 16.63 0.26
N GLY A 125 11.51 17.08 1.37
CA GLY A 125 10.37 17.99 1.35
C GLY A 125 9.06 17.35 0.88
N ILE A 126 8.93 16.03 0.99
CA ILE A 126 7.73 15.27 0.62
C ILE A 126 7.00 14.79 1.88
N THR A 127 5.72 15.13 2.01
CA THR A 127 4.87 14.66 3.11
C THR A 127 4.14 13.39 2.72
N LEU A 128 4.15 12.37 3.58
CA LEU A 128 3.41 11.10 3.41
C LEU A 128 2.26 11.00 4.42
N ARG A 129 1.13 10.46 3.98
CA ARG A 129 0.02 9.97 4.82
C ARG A 129 -0.35 8.55 4.41
N ALA A 130 -0.92 7.79 5.34
CA ALA A 130 -1.27 6.40 5.16
C ALA A 130 -2.78 6.17 5.15
N ILE A 131 -3.20 5.31 4.23
CA ILE A 131 -4.55 4.77 4.11
C ILE A 131 -4.46 3.26 4.34
N VAL A 132 -4.97 2.78 5.46
CA VAL A 132 -4.94 1.33 5.76
C VAL A 132 -5.97 0.61 4.91
N THR A 133 -5.58 -0.51 4.29
CA THR A 133 -6.35 -1.12 3.21
C THR A 133 -6.40 -2.64 3.31
N PRO A 134 -7.55 -3.25 3.65
CA PRO A 134 -7.76 -4.68 3.52
C PRO A 134 -7.84 -5.11 2.06
N ILE A 135 -7.55 -6.39 1.83
CA ILE A 135 -7.56 -7.01 0.52
C ILE A 135 -8.82 -7.86 0.36
N ARG A 136 -9.70 -7.53 -0.59
CA ARG A 136 -11.01 -8.16 -0.80
C ARG A 136 -10.96 -9.67 -0.86
N HIS A 137 -10.05 -10.22 -1.64
CA HIS A 137 -9.97 -11.66 -1.88
C HIS A 137 -9.43 -12.46 -0.69
N PHE A 138 -9.00 -11.78 0.37
CA PHE A 138 -8.71 -12.43 1.66
C PHE A 138 -9.96 -12.58 2.53
N GLY A 139 -11.05 -11.91 2.19
CA GLY A 139 -12.36 -12.05 2.79
C GLY A 139 -12.66 -11.09 3.94
N PRO A 140 -13.95 -10.97 4.30
CA PRO A 140 -14.42 -9.97 5.26
C PRO A 140 -13.89 -10.16 6.68
N ASP A 141 -13.64 -11.38 7.13
CA ASP A 141 -13.10 -11.61 8.48
C ASP A 141 -11.67 -11.10 8.65
N LYS A 142 -10.86 -11.18 7.58
CA LYS A 142 -9.53 -10.57 7.58
C LYS A 142 -9.62 -9.05 7.49
N ALA A 143 -10.58 -8.52 6.73
CA ALA A 143 -10.83 -7.09 6.67
C ALA A 143 -11.21 -6.50 8.03
N LYS A 144 -11.94 -7.24 8.89
CA LYS A 144 -12.20 -6.82 10.28
C LYS A 144 -10.91 -6.67 11.09
N GLN A 145 -9.99 -7.63 10.96
CA GLN A 145 -8.68 -7.55 11.64
C GLN A 145 -7.86 -6.35 11.16
N VAL A 146 -7.87 -6.09 9.85
CA VAL A 146 -7.22 -4.91 9.27
C VAL A 146 -7.86 -3.61 9.78
N ALA A 147 -9.21 -3.57 9.90
CA ALA A 147 -9.91 -2.40 10.44
C ALA A 147 -9.55 -2.13 11.91
N LEU A 148 -9.35 -3.17 12.72
CA LEU A 148 -8.85 -3.01 14.10
C LEU A 148 -7.43 -2.45 14.12
N CYS A 149 -6.53 -2.93 13.27
CA CYS A 149 -5.20 -2.35 13.11
C CYS A 149 -5.28 -0.86 12.73
N ALA A 150 -6.16 -0.50 11.80
CA ALA A 150 -6.37 0.88 11.38
C ALA A 150 -6.91 1.76 12.52
N ALA A 151 -7.95 1.28 13.22
CA ALA A 151 -8.57 2.02 14.32
C ALA A 151 -7.62 2.28 15.48
N GLU A 152 -6.79 1.29 15.84
CA GLU A 152 -5.78 1.45 16.90
C GLU A 152 -4.66 2.44 16.55
N THR A 153 -4.43 2.69 15.28
CA THR A 153 -3.35 3.56 14.79
C THR A 153 -3.84 4.82 14.09
N ALA A 154 -5.16 5.05 14.12
CA ALA A 154 -5.77 6.26 13.59
C ALA A 154 -5.17 7.52 14.22
N GLY A 155 -4.77 8.51 13.40
CA GLY A 155 -4.12 9.70 13.89
C GLY A 155 -3.59 10.60 12.78
N ARG A 156 -2.50 11.29 13.08
CA ARG A 156 -1.90 12.25 12.14
C ARG A 156 -1.29 11.59 10.90
N PHE A 157 -0.76 10.37 11.03
CA PHE A 157 -0.12 9.66 9.93
C PHE A 157 -1.10 8.73 9.21
N VAL A 158 -1.80 7.86 9.95
CA VAL A 158 -2.90 7.02 9.41
C VAL A 158 -4.17 7.86 9.40
N THR A 159 -4.55 8.33 8.22
CA THR A 159 -5.67 9.28 8.04
C THR A 159 -6.87 8.68 7.33
N GLY A 160 -6.71 7.50 6.72
CA GLY A 160 -7.76 6.89 5.94
C GLY A 160 -7.83 5.37 6.04
N PHE A 161 -8.96 4.85 5.58
CA PHE A 161 -9.23 3.43 5.43
C PHE A 161 -9.83 3.19 4.05
N GLY A 162 -9.32 2.17 3.35
CA GLY A 162 -9.75 1.82 2.00
C GLY A 162 -10.12 0.37 1.86
N ILE A 163 -10.22 -0.10 0.63
CA ILE A 163 -10.29 -1.52 0.26
C ILE A 163 -9.71 -1.68 -1.14
N ALA A 164 -8.95 -2.76 -1.38
CA ALA A 164 -8.36 -3.08 -2.67
C ALA A 164 -8.45 -4.58 -2.97
N GLY A 165 -7.88 -5.02 -4.09
CA GLY A 165 -7.84 -6.41 -4.51
C GLY A 165 -8.97 -6.77 -5.48
N ASP A 166 -9.20 -8.07 -5.69
CA ASP A 166 -10.14 -8.54 -6.71
C ASP A 166 -11.58 -8.15 -6.40
N GLU A 167 -12.10 -7.22 -7.19
CA GLU A 167 -13.46 -6.70 -7.08
C GLU A 167 -14.56 -7.73 -7.34
N LYS A 168 -14.22 -8.88 -7.94
CA LYS A 168 -15.15 -9.97 -8.20
C LYS A 168 -15.39 -10.88 -6.99
N ILE A 169 -14.57 -10.73 -5.96
CA ILE A 169 -14.65 -11.51 -4.73
C ILE A 169 -15.36 -10.71 -3.65
N CYS A 170 -16.42 -11.28 -3.10
CA CYS A 170 -17.32 -10.66 -2.11
C CYS A 170 -18.10 -9.45 -2.67
N GLU A 171 -19.14 -9.06 -1.97
CA GLU A 171 -19.91 -7.87 -2.28
C GLU A 171 -19.53 -6.71 -1.31
N PRO A 172 -19.73 -5.44 -1.69
CA PRO A 172 -19.38 -4.30 -0.83
C PRO A 172 -19.98 -4.39 0.57
N GLY A 173 -21.22 -4.87 0.69
CA GLY A 173 -21.92 -5.05 1.96
C GLY A 173 -21.25 -6.01 2.95
N ASP A 174 -20.45 -6.95 2.46
CA ASP A 174 -19.73 -7.91 3.31
C ASP A 174 -18.66 -7.22 4.18
N PHE A 175 -18.21 -6.02 3.77
CA PHE A 175 -17.16 -5.23 4.43
C PHE A 175 -17.71 -4.10 5.31
N LEU A 176 -19.04 -3.94 5.44
CA LEU A 176 -19.68 -2.87 6.19
C LEU A 176 -19.10 -2.70 7.60
N TRP A 177 -18.95 -3.80 8.33
CA TRP A 177 -18.40 -3.74 9.68
C TRP A 177 -17.01 -3.11 9.73
N ALA A 178 -16.14 -3.44 8.77
CA ALA A 178 -14.78 -2.90 8.71
C ALA A 178 -14.77 -1.39 8.42
N PHE A 179 -15.66 -0.94 7.53
CA PHE A 179 -15.82 0.49 7.23
C PHE A 179 -16.46 1.27 8.39
N ASP A 180 -17.43 0.68 9.11
CA ASP A 180 -18.04 1.31 10.28
C ASP A 180 -17.01 1.45 11.41
N CYS A 181 -16.21 0.44 11.68
CA CYS A 181 -15.11 0.50 12.64
C CYS A 181 -14.12 1.63 12.28
N ALA A 182 -13.76 1.78 11.02
CA ALA A 182 -12.88 2.85 10.55
C ALA A 182 -13.50 4.24 10.70
N ARG A 183 -14.82 4.39 10.39
CA ARG A 183 -15.54 5.65 10.58
C ARG A 183 -15.62 6.05 12.06
N GLU A 184 -15.90 5.09 12.95
CA GLU A 184 -15.91 5.30 14.39
C GLU A 184 -14.54 5.75 14.93
N ALA A 185 -13.43 5.30 14.29
CA ALA A 185 -12.09 5.74 14.60
C ALA A 185 -11.72 7.11 13.99
N GLY A 186 -12.63 7.75 13.24
CA GLY A 186 -12.42 9.06 12.62
C GLY A 186 -11.60 9.04 11.34
N LEU A 187 -11.43 7.88 10.70
CA LEU A 187 -10.67 7.75 9.45
C LEU A 187 -11.51 8.19 8.24
N GLY A 188 -10.86 8.86 7.28
CA GLY A 188 -11.43 9.12 5.97
C GLY A 188 -11.66 7.82 5.19
N ILE A 189 -12.74 7.73 4.43
CA ILE A 189 -13.08 6.50 3.70
C ILE A 189 -12.81 6.68 2.21
N THR A 190 -12.14 5.69 1.62
CA THR A 190 -11.96 5.54 0.18
C THR A 190 -12.08 4.07 -0.21
N ALA A 191 -12.39 3.79 -1.46
CA ALA A 191 -12.54 2.40 -1.91
C ALA A 191 -12.21 2.25 -3.39
N HIS A 192 -11.51 1.17 -3.74
CA HIS A 192 -11.42 0.75 -5.13
C HIS A 192 -12.77 0.18 -5.56
N ALA A 193 -13.38 0.76 -6.58
CA ALA A 193 -14.69 0.33 -7.09
C ALA A 193 -14.84 0.67 -8.57
N GLY A 194 -15.53 -0.20 -9.32
CA GLY A 194 -15.77 -0.03 -10.75
C GLY A 194 -14.57 -0.33 -11.64
N GLU A 195 -13.52 -0.92 -11.10
CA GLU A 195 -12.33 -1.31 -11.84
C GLU A 195 -12.64 -2.48 -12.82
N TRP A 196 -13.47 -3.44 -12.37
CA TRP A 196 -13.84 -4.63 -13.13
C TRP A 196 -15.35 -4.87 -13.21
N ARG A 197 -16.15 -4.32 -12.31
CA ARG A 197 -17.60 -4.57 -12.18
C ARG A 197 -18.48 -3.42 -12.65
N GLY A 198 -17.90 -2.31 -13.09
CA GLY A 198 -18.63 -1.20 -13.69
C GLY A 198 -19.40 -0.31 -12.69
N PRO A 199 -20.30 0.57 -13.22
CA PRO A 199 -20.88 1.67 -12.43
C PRO A 199 -21.84 1.22 -11.32
N ASP A 200 -22.50 0.08 -11.46
CA ASP A 200 -23.43 -0.40 -10.44
C ASP A 200 -22.68 -0.85 -9.18
N HIS A 201 -21.47 -1.38 -9.34
CA HIS A 201 -20.61 -1.70 -8.21
C HIS A 201 -20.08 -0.45 -7.50
N ILE A 202 -19.80 0.63 -8.25
CA ILE A 202 -19.44 1.92 -7.64
C ILE A 202 -20.59 2.44 -6.75
N ARG A 203 -21.86 2.31 -7.20
CA ARG A 203 -23.01 2.73 -6.38
C ARG A 203 -23.23 1.86 -5.14
N ALA A 204 -22.83 0.59 -5.20
CA ALA A 204 -22.98 -0.35 -4.10
C ALA A 204 -21.86 -0.22 -3.05
N THR A 205 -20.69 0.31 -3.46
CA THR A 205 -19.54 0.58 -2.60
C THR A 205 -19.65 1.92 -1.92
#